data_f5c704ab8ce1a9f2309a9096c374ad43
#
_entry.id   f5c704ab8ce1a9f2309a9096c374ad43
#
_cell.length_a   1.000
_cell.length_b   1.000
_cell.length_c   1.000
_cell.angle_alpha   90.00
_cell.angle_beta   90.00
_cell.angle_gamma   90.00
#
_symmetry.space_group_name_H-M   'P 1'
#
loop_
_entity.id
_entity.type
_entity.pdbx_description
1 polymer ?
#
loop_
_entity_poly.entity_id
_entity_poly.type
_entity_poly.pdbx_seq_one_letter_code
_entity_poly.pdbx_strand_id
1 'polypeptide(L)'
;MKKRLLLIAMAMLACLLLTACGSEPEGPQEFEYVLNSTGEWARLVRYQGEAAEVVIPDTLGGKPVKEIGEKAFAFAPHVTAITIPASVTKIDDPSFYTLPKLETITVSENSVGFTVVDGVLYHKKMKTVYCYPQGK
;
A
#
# COMPACT_ATOMS: atom_id res chain seq x y z
N MET A 1 -6.55 -17.33 37.91
CA MET A 1 -5.27 -16.99 37.27
C MET A 1 -4.71 -18.08 36.34
N LYS A 2 -4.78 -19.34 36.72
CA LYS A 2 -4.28 -20.46 35.87
C LYS A 2 -5.05 -20.66 34.53
N LYS A 3 -6.34 -20.34 34.49
CA LYS A 3 -7.16 -20.48 33.26
C LYS A 3 -6.83 -19.41 32.18
N ARG A 4 -6.36 -18.21 32.56
CA ARG A 4 -5.97 -17.17 31.60
C ARG A 4 -4.62 -17.45 30.94
N LEU A 5 -3.72 -18.10 31.68
CA LEU A 5 -2.42 -18.50 31.15
C LEU A 5 -2.54 -19.62 30.10
N LEU A 6 -3.50 -20.54 30.32
CA LEU A 6 -3.77 -21.66 29.40
C LEU A 6 -4.36 -21.18 28.07
N LEU A 7 -5.21 -20.14 28.09
CA LEU A 7 -5.79 -19.53 26.90
C LEU A 7 -4.74 -18.79 26.05
N ILE A 8 -3.78 -18.13 26.69
CA ILE A 8 -2.67 -17.45 25.98
C ILE A 8 -1.72 -18.48 25.36
N ALA A 9 -1.45 -19.59 26.06
CA ALA A 9 -0.64 -20.67 25.53
C ALA A 9 -1.29 -21.38 24.33
N MET A 10 -2.63 -21.55 24.36
CA MET A 10 -3.38 -22.12 23.23
C MET A 10 -3.42 -21.17 22.02
N ALA A 11 -3.52 -19.86 22.24
CA ALA A 11 -3.48 -18.88 21.17
C ALA A 11 -2.10 -18.82 20.49
N MET A 12 -1.02 -18.94 21.26
CA MET A 12 0.33 -19.05 20.70
C MET A 12 0.58 -20.36 19.95
N LEU A 13 0.02 -21.47 20.43
CA LEU A 13 0.14 -22.77 19.77
C LEU A 13 -0.65 -22.80 18.45
N ALA A 14 -1.82 -22.17 18.39
CA ALA A 14 -2.60 -22.02 17.17
C ALA A 14 -1.87 -21.15 16.12
N CYS A 15 -1.17 -20.08 16.53
CA CYS A 15 -0.30 -19.29 15.66
C CYS A 15 0.86 -20.10 15.07
N LEU A 16 1.49 -20.96 15.85
CA LEU A 16 2.59 -21.83 15.40
C LEU A 16 2.12 -22.90 14.40
N LEU A 17 0.91 -23.41 14.53
CA LEU A 17 0.32 -24.39 13.61
C LEU A 17 -0.09 -23.77 12.28
N LEU A 18 -0.50 -22.50 12.26
CA LEU A 18 -0.82 -21.74 11.04
C LEU A 18 0.43 -21.42 10.21
N THR A 19 1.58 -21.19 10.84
CA THR A 19 2.85 -20.99 10.14
C THR A 19 3.42 -22.26 9.50
N ALA A 20 3.04 -23.45 10.00
CA ALA A 20 3.44 -24.73 9.43
C ALA A 20 2.62 -25.16 8.19
N CYS A 21 1.46 -24.54 7.94
CA CYS A 21 0.56 -24.89 6.83
C CYS A 21 0.74 -24.05 5.56
N GLY A 22 1.83 -23.31 5.42
CA GLY A 22 2.30 -22.69 4.19
C GLY A 22 1.44 -21.53 3.65
N SER A 23 2.10 -20.56 3.01
CA SER A 23 1.55 -19.48 2.20
C SER A 23 0.47 -18.60 2.85
N GLU A 24 0.76 -18.00 4.01
CA GLU A 24 0.12 -16.74 4.32
C GLU A 24 0.59 -15.69 3.29
N PRO A 25 -0.32 -14.85 2.79
CA PRO A 25 0.10 -13.73 1.95
C PRO A 25 1.05 -12.85 2.77
N GLU A 26 2.33 -12.87 2.42
CA GLU A 26 3.33 -12.02 3.05
C GLU A 26 3.05 -10.57 2.66
N GLY A 27 2.43 -9.85 3.58
CA GLY A 27 2.14 -8.44 3.43
C GLY A 27 1.07 -7.99 4.43
N PRO A 28 0.99 -6.69 4.73
CA PRO A 28 -0.09 -6.15 5.53
C PRO A 28 -1.43 -6.49 4.87
N GLN A 29 -2.32 -7.17 5.57
CA GLN A 29 -3.66 -7.55 5.07
C GLN A 29 -4.53 -6.34 4.67
N GLU A 30 -4.07 -5.14 4.96
CA GLU A 30 -4.68 -3.87 4.58
C GLU A 30 -4.57 -3.57 3.08
N PHE A 31 -3.67 -4.26 2.36
CA PHE A 31 -3.43 -4.05 0.95
C PHE A 31 -3.87 -5.26 0.13
N GLU A 32 -4.95 -5.09 -0.61
CA GLU A 32 -5.36 -6.06 -1.63
C GLU A 32 -4.53 -5.86 -2.90
N TYR A 33 -3.95 -6.93 -3.41
CA TYR A 33 -3.07 -6.88 -4.58
C TYR A 33 -3.30 -8.06 -5.52
N VAL A 34 -2.84 -7.91 -6.75
CA VAL A 34 -2.75 -9.00 -7.73
C VAL A 34 -1.34 -9.05 -8.28
N LEU A 35 -0.86 -10.25 -8.58
CA LEU A 35 0.40 -10.41 -9.30
C LEU A 35 0.16 -10.26 -10.81
N ASN A 36 1.18 -9.77 -11.52
CA ASN A 36 1.14 -9.76 -12.98
C ASN A 36 1.12 -11.19 -13.55
N SER A 37 0.88 -11.33 -14.84
CA SER A 37 0.75 -12.65 -15.51
C SER A 37 1.97 -13.55 -15.37
N THR A 38 3.16 -13.00 -15.13
CA THR A 38 4.40 -13.75 -14.91
C THR A 38 4.72 -13.97 -13.43
N GLY A 39 3.97 -13.38 -12.51
CA GLY A 39 4.19 -13.48 -11.07
C GLY A 39 5.45 -12.75 -10.57
N GLU A 40 5.97 -11.79 -11.34
CA GLU A 40 7.22 -11.10 -11.04
C GLU A 40 7.04 -9.82 -10.22
N TRP A 41 5.86 -9.18 -10.30
CA TRP A 41 5.56 -7.95 -9.58
C TRP A 41 4.08 -7.86 -9.19
N ALA A 42 3.80 -7.03 -8.20
CA ALA A 42 2.47 -6.82 -7.66
C ALA A 42 1.86 -5.49 -8.12
N ARG A 43 0.55 -5.49 -8.34
CA ARG A 43 -0.28 -4.32 -8.53
C ARG A 43 -1.15 -4.14 -7.29
N LEU A 44 -1.09 -3.00 -6.65
CA LEU A 44 -1.99 -2.63 -5.57
C LEU A 44 -3.39 -2.37 -6.15
N VAL A 45 -4.38 -3.13 -5.72
CA VAL A 45 -5.77 -3.01 -6.19
C VAL A 45 -6.59 -2.16 -5.25
N ARG A 46 -6.42 -2.36 -3.93
CA ARG A 46 -7.20 -1.65 -2.92
C ARG A 46 -6.47 -1.56 -1.60
N TYR A 47 -6.61 -0.41 -0.95
CA TYR A 47 -6.28 -0.21 0.46
C TYR A 47 -7.55 -0.34 1.29
N GLN A 48 -7.51 -1.13 2.36
CA GLN A 48 -8.63 -1.42 3.25
C GLN A 48 -8.32 -1.08 4.72
N GLY A 49 -7.16 -0.48 4.98
CA GLY A 49 -6.74 -0.10 6.33
C GLY A 49 -7.49 1.12 6.85
N GLU A 50 -7.35 1.36 8.15
CA GLU A 50 -7.97 2.47 8.87
C GLU A 50 -6.99 3.61 9.19
N ALA A 51 -5.72 3.44 8.85
CA ALA A 51 -4.71 4.45 9.13
C ALA A 51 -4.89 5.70 8.26
N ALA A 52 -4.75 6.87 8.89
CA ALA A 52 -4.76 8.15 8.18
C ALA A 52 -3.47 8.40 7.38
N GLU A 53 -2.36 7.87 7.85
CA GLU A 53 -1.06 7.92 7.18
C GLU A 53 -0.72 6.53 6.64
N VAL A 54 -0.61 6.41 5.33
CA VAL A 54 -0.43 5.13 4.64
C VAL A 54 0.97 5.06 4.04
N VAL A 55 1.74 4.06 4.43
CA VAL A 55 3.01 3.73 3.80
C VAL A 55 2.78 2.50 2.92
N ILE A 56 2.81 2.68 1.60
CA ILE A 56 2.71 1.55 0.67
C ILE A 56 4.00 0.75 0.78
N PRO A 57 3.93 -0.57 1.05
CA PRO A 57 5.13 -1.39 1.17
C PRO A 57 5.85 -1.57 -0.17
N ASP A 58 7.16 -1.77 -0.13
CA ASP A 58 7.96 -2.04 -1.34
C ASP A 58 7.56 -3.35 -2.01
N THR A 59 7.08 -4.31 -1.23
CA THR A 59 6.67 -5.65 -1.70
C THR A 59 5.30 -6.04 -1.17
N LEU A 60 4.55 -6.77 -1.98
CA LEU A 60 3.32 -7.46 -1.61
C LEU A 60 3.39 -8.89 -2.15
N GLY A 61 3.10 -9.89 -1.30
CA GLY A 61 3.26 -11.30 -1.64
C GLY A 61 4.70 -11.66 -2.03
N GLY A 62 5.71 -11.03 -1.40
CA GLY A 62 7.12 -11.23 -1.71
C GLY A 62 7.56 -10.65 -3.06
N LYS A 63 6.72 -9.87 -3.75
CA LYS A 63 6.99 -9.28 -5.07
C LYS A 63 6.98 -7.75 -5.02
N PRO A 64 7.87 -7.08 -5.77
CA PRO A 64 7.91 -5.62 -5.78
C PRO A 64 6.58 -5.03 -6.27
N VAL A 65 6.11 -3.98 -5.60
CA VAL A 65 4.92 -3.23 -6.00
C VAL A 65 5.30 -2.29 -7.14
N LYS A 66 4.88 -2.60 -8.35
CA LYS A 66 5.18 -1.81 -9.56
C LYS A 66 4.06 -0.88 -9.97
N GLU A 67 2.82 -1.23 -9.66
CA GLU A 67 1.65 -0.47 -10.08
C GLU A 67 0.71 -0.18 -8.92
N ILE A 68 0.12 1.02 -8.94
CA ILE A 68 -1.04 1.39 -8.11
C ILE A 68 -2.23 1.46 -9.05
N GLY A 69 -3.23 0.61 -8.78
CA GLY A 69 -4.39 0.45 -9.63
C GLY A 69 -5.38 1.60 -9.54
N GLU A 70 -6.25 1.68 -10.54
CA GLU A 70 -7.40 2.60 -10.57
C GLU A 70 -8.24 2.44 -9.29
N LYS A 71 -8.55 3.55 -8.63
CA LYS A 71 -9.36 3.57 -7.40
C LYS A 71 -8.77 2.77 -6.21
N ALA A 72 -7.45 2.55 -6.19
CA ALA A 72 -6.80 1.81 -5.10
C ALA A 72 -7.11 2.36 -3.69
N PHE A 73 -7.43 3.65 -3.58
CA PHE A 73 -7.80 4.31 -2.33
C PHE A 73 -9.26 4.79 -2.29
N ALA A 74 -10.13 4.32 -3.19
CA ALA A 74 -11.52 4.79 -3.31
C ALA A 74 -12.37 4.62 -2.03
N PHE A 75 -12.01 3.68 -1.17
CA PHE A 75 -12.72 3.39 0.07
C PHE A 75 -12.00 3.90 1.33
N ALA A 76 -11.03 4.78 1.16
CA ALA A 76 -10.20 5.32 2.24
C ALA A 76 -10.27 6.85 2.36
N PRO A 77 -11.47 7.46 2.49
CA PRO A 77 -11.63 8.92 2.50
C PRO A 77 -11.00 9.60 3.72
N HIS A 78 -10.57 8.82 4.71
CA HIS A 78 -9.90 9.28 5.94
C HIS A 78 -8.40 9.50 5.77
N VAL A 79 -7.80 9.02 4.67
CA VAL A 79 -6.35 9.11 4.44
C VAL A 79 -5.91 10.55 4.22
N THR A 80 -4.91 10.97 4.99
CA THR A 80 -4.32 12.32 4.97
C THR A 80 -2.92 12.34 4.37
N ALA A 81 -2.19 11.23 4.44
CA ALA A 81 -0.84 11.12 3.92
C ALA A 81 -0.58 9.78 3.25
N ILE A 82 0.14 9.79 2.13
CA ILE A 82 0.55 8.57 1.42
C ILE A 82 2.04 8.64 1.11
N THR A 83 2.74 7.56 1.44
CA THR A 83 4.14 7.35 1.04
C THR A 83 4.21 6.28 -0.06
N ILE A 84 4.78 6.64 -1.21
CA ILE A 84 4.92 5.79 -2.39
C ILE A 84 6.35 5.24 -2.44
N PRO A 85 6.54 3.91 -2.52
CA PRO A 85 7.87 3.30 -2.55
C PRO A 85 8.57 3.51 -3.89
N ALA A 86 9.89 3.32 -3.89
CA ALA A 86 10.73 3.47 -5.08
C ALA A 86 10.39 2.49 -6.21
N SER A 87 9.85 1.33 -5.85
CA SER A 87 9.51 0.25 -6.77
C SER A 87 8.35 0.59 -7.73
N VAL A 88 7.47 1.55 -7.37
CA VAL A 88 6.32 1.94 -8.18
C VAL A 88 6.76 2.70 -9.42
N THR A 89 6.36 2.21 -10.58
CA THR A 89 6.66 2.79 -11.88
C THR A 89 5.43 3.24 -12.65
N LYS A 90 4.23 2.82 -12.20
CA LYS A 90 2.96 3.18 -12.82
C LYS A 90 1.90 3.43 -11.76
N ILE A 91 1.13 4.46 -11.97
CA ILE A 91 -0.06 4.79 -11.18
C ILE A 91 -1.19 4.99 -12.18
N ASP A 92 -2.27 4.23 -12.05
CA ASP A 92 -3.43 4.40 -12.90
C ASP A 92 -4.27 5.59 -12.42
N ASP A 93 -4.77 6.38 -13.34
CA ASP A 93 -5.71 7.46 -13.07
C ASP A 93 -7.14 6.90 -13.04
N PRO A 94 -7.97 7.20 -12.03
CA PRO A 94 -7.83 8.14 -10.93
C PRO A 94 -7.54 7.49 -9.55
N SER A 95 -6.35 6.97 -9.31
CA SER A 95 -6.02 6.26 -8.05
C SER A 95 -6.24 7.09 -6.78
N PHE A 96 -6.07 8.43 -6.85
CA PHE A 96 -6.11 9.33 -5.70
C PHE A 96 -7.29 10.33 -5.72
N TYR A 97 -8.20 10.23 -6.69
CA TYR A 97 -9.28 11.22 -6.88
C TYR A 97 -10.31 11.27 -5.73
N THR A 98 -10.38 10.20 -4.95
CA THR A 98 -11.39 10.07 -3.89
C THR A 98 -10.85 10.32 -2.49
N LEU A 99 -9.75 11.06 -2.38
CA LEU A 99 -9.08 11.38 -1.11
C LEU A 99 -9.26 12.86 -0.74
N PRO A 100 -10.44 13.27 -0.25
CA PRO A 100 -10.71 14.69 0.03
C PRO A 100 -9.87 15.26 1.17
N LYS A 101 -9.33 14.39 2.03
CA LYS A 101 -8.47 14.78 3.17
C LYS A 101 -6.98 14.63 2.91
N LEU A 102 -6.58 14.20 1.70
CA LEU A 102 -5.17 14.00 1.39
C LEU A 102 -4.42 15.34 1.38
N GLU A 103 -3.50 15.50 2.30
CA GLU A 103 -2.67 16.71 2.50
C GLU A 103 -1.25 16.50 1.99
N THR A 104 -0.72 15.29 2.15
CA THR A 104 0.69 15.00 1.89
C THR A 104 0.86 13.76 1.03
N ILE A 105 1.68 13.88 -0.01
CA ILE A 105 2.20 12.74 -0.77
C ILE A 105 3.72 12.77 -0.67
N THR A 106 4.32 11.65 -0.30
CA THR A 106 5.76 11.45 -0.25
C THR A 106 6.15 10.35 -1.21
N VAL A 107 7.25 10.52 -1.90
CA VAL A 107 7.82 9.52 -2.81
C VAL A 107 9.24 9.23 -2.35
N SER A 108 9.62 7.95 -2.33
CA SER A 108 10.98 7.54 -2.00
C SER A 108 12.01 8.24 -2.91
N GLU A 109 13.12 8.70 -2.35
CA GLU A 109 14.18 9.41 -3.07
C GLU A 109 14.75 8.61 -4.26
N ASN A 110 14.77 7.27 -4.13
CA ASN A 110 15.24 6.37 -5.18
C ASN A 110 14.19 6.06 -6.25
N SER A 111 13.00 6.67 -6.20
CA SER A 111 11.98 6.46 -7.22
C SER A 111 12.47 6.88 -8.59
N VAL A 112 12.31 6.00 -9.58
CA VAL A 112 12.64 6.30 -10.99
C VAL A 112 11.43 6.82 -11.77
N GLY A 113 10.22 6.57 -11.28
CA GLY A 113 8.96 6.91 -11.95
C GLY A 113 8.41 8.27 -11.56
N PHE A 114 8.45 8.59 -10.26
CA PHE A 114 7.70 9.71 -9.69
C PHE A 114 8.58 10.65 -8.87
N THR A 115 8.09 11.87 -8.70
CA THR A 115 8.66 12.89 -7.81
C THR A 115 7.55 13.77 -7.27
N VAL A 116 7.82 14.42 -6.14
CA VAL A 116 6.92 15.43 -5.56
C VAL A 116 7.62 16.78 -5.61
N VAL A 117 6.94 17.78 -6.16
CA VAL A 117 7.40 19.17 -6.20
C VAL A 117 6.28 20.05 -5.65
N ASP A 118 6.57 20.86 -4.63
CA ASP A 118 5.59 21.71 -3.94
C ASP A 118 4.31 20.96 -3.48
N GLY A 119 4.50 19.69 -3.08
CA GLY A 119 3.42 18.83 -2.63
C GLY A 119 2.59 18.18 -3.74
N VAL A 120 2.93 18.40 -4.99
CA VAL A 120 2.24 17.84 -6.17
C VAL A 120 3.01 16.64 -6.73
N LEU A 121 2.32 15.55 -7.00
CA LEU A 121 2.90 14.34 -7.57
C LEU A 121 3.02 14.43 -9.09
N TYR A 122 4.24 14.22 -9.59
CA TYR A 122 4.55 14.22 -11.03
C TYR A 122 5.19 12.91 -11.47
N HIS A 123 4.93 12.54 -12.71
CA HIS A 123 5.69 11.50 -13.38
C HIS A 123 6.98 12.12 -14.01
N LYS A 124 8.15 11.59 -13.63
CA LYS A 124 9.45 12.15 -14.01
C LYS A 124 9.68 12.23 -15.53
N LYS A 125 9.27 11.20 -16.28
CA LYS A 125 9.47 11.10 -17.72
C LYS A 125 8.41 11.86 -18.53
N MET A 126 7.14 11.76 -18.10
CA MET A 126 6.03 12.37 -18.85
C MET A 126 5.81 13.83 -18.50
N LYS A 127 6.41 14.33 -17.44
CA LYS A 127 6.17 15.68 -16.88
C LYS A 127 4.69 15.99 -16.66
N THR A 128 3.92 14.94 -16.33
CA THR A 128 2.48 14.99 -16.12
C THR A 128 2.18 15.07 -14.64
N VAL A 129 1.22 15.92 -14.27
CA VAL A 129 0.67 15.97 -12.92
C VAL A 129 -0.23 14.75 -12.71
N TYR A 130 0.05 13.96 -11.67
CA TYR A 130 -0.76 12.81 -11.31
C TYR A 130 -1.74 13.11 -10.19
N CYS A 131 -1.34 13.91 -9.22
CA CYS A 131 -2.21 14.24 -8.11
C CYS A 131 -1.83 15.58 -7.49
N TYR A 132 -2.85 16.38 -7.24
CA TYR A 132 -2.80 17.57 -6.38
C TYR A 132 -3.58 17.23 -5.10
N PRO A 133 -2.95 17.22 -3.91
CA PRO A 133 -3.65 16.93 -2.67
C PRO A 133 -4.77 17.93 -2.41
N GLN A 134 -5.99 17.43 -2.19
CA GLN A 134 -7.19 18.28 -2.06
C GLN A 134 -7.39 18.82 -0.66
N GLY A 135 -6.74 18.21 0.35
CA GLY A 135 -6.85 18.62 1.75
C GLY A 135 -5.89 19.75 2.15
N LYS A 136 -5.17 20.31 1.21
CA LYS A 136 -4.14 21.32 1.47
C LYS A 136 -4.67 22.74 1.45
#